data_c0a23f5e2cf8cfda8416310e14d39b3f
#
_entry.id   c0a23f5e2cf8cfda8416310e14d39b3f
#
_cell.length_a   1.000
_cell.length_b   1.000
_cell.length_c   1.000
_cell.angle_alpha   90.00
_cell.angle_beta   90.00
_cell.angle_gamma   90.00
#
_symmetry.space_group_name_H-M   'P 1'
#
loop_
_entity.id
_entity.type
_entity.pdbx_description
1 polymer ?
#
loop_
_entity_poly.entity_id
_entity_poly.type
_entity_poly.pdbx_seq_one_letter_code
_entity_poly.pdbx_strand_id
1 'polypeptide(L)' 'APPQETVSRKFSVVMQQKRLQMKMNQKELAMKINQRVDIIQSYENGKAIPTPSVRNSIMRVLNISKFDIKG' A
#
# COMPACT_ATOMS: atom_id res chain seq x y z
N ALA A 1 0.39 -5.09 -22.10
CA ALA A 1 -0.28 -4.41 -21.00
C ALA A 1 0.24 -2.99 -20.84
N PRO A 2 -0.61 -2.05 -20.46
CA PRO A 2 -0.17 -0.67 -20.31
C PRO A 2 0.88 -0.53 -19.21
N PRO A 3 1.96 0.18 -19.48
CA PRO A 3 3.04 0.31 -18.52
C PRO A 3 2.67 1.07 -17.25
N GLN A 4 1.69 1.92 -17.32
CA GLN A 4 1.30 2.69 -16.14
C GLN A 4 0.70 1.85 -15.03
N GLU A 5 0.22 0.66 -15.34
CA GLU A 5 -0.31 -0.24 -14.32
C GLU A 5 0.76 -0.75 -13.41
N THR A 6 1.97 -0.77 -13.89
CA THR A 6 3.08 -1.40 -13.20
C THR A 6 3.36 -0.74 -11.86
N VAL A 7 3.31 0.58 -11.81
CA VAL A 7 3.68 1.32 -10.59
C VAL A 7 2.66 1.09 -9.48
N SER A 8 1.38 1.29 -9.75
CA SER A 8 0.36 1.09 -8.73
C SER A 8 0.29 -0.35 -8.29
N ARG A 9 0.43 -1.28 -9.23
CA ARG A 9 0.38 -2.69 -8.91
C ARG A 9 1.57 -3.09 -8.05
N LYS A 10 2.75 -2.57 -8.37
CA LYS A 10 3.93 -2.85 -7.59
C LYS A 10 3.76 -2.38 -6.15
N PHE A 11 3.26 -1.18 -6.00
CA PHE A 11 3.00 -0.64 -4.66
C PHE A 11 1.99 -1.50 -3.91
N SER A 12 0.92 -1.92 -4.57
CA SER A 12 -0.09 -2.78 -3.96
C SER A 12 0.51 -4.09 -3.46
N VAL A 13 1.35 -4.70 -4.27
CA VAL A 13 1.98 -5.96 -3.92
C VAL A 13 2.93 -5.77 -2.73
N VAL A 14 3.78 -4.76 -2.80
CA VAL A 14 4.74 -4.49 -1.73
C VAL A 14 4.02 -4.16 -0.43
N MET A 15 2.99 -3.34 -0.52
CA MET A 15 2.17 -2.96 0.62
C MET A 15 1.61 -4.20 1.32
N GLN A 16 1.05 -5.11 0.55
CA GLN A 16 0.47 -6.33 1.08
C GLN A 16 1.54 -7.21 1.71
N GLN A 17 2.67 -7.38 1.03
CA GLN A 17 3.75 -8.21 1.53
C GLN A 17 4.34 -7.68 2.82
N LYS A 18 4.59 -6.38 2.88
CA LYS A 18 5.13 -5.77 4.09
C LYS A 18 4.15 -5.88 5.26
N ARG A 19 2.88 -5.68 4.96
CA ARG A 19 1.84 -5.80 5.98
C ARG A 19 1.83 -7.22 6.56
N LEU A 20 1.89 -8.22 5.72
CA LEU A 20 1.89 -9.61 6.15
C LEU A 20 3.16 -9.95 6.93
N GLN A 21 4.30 -9.41 6.52
CA GLN A 21 5.55 -9.61 7.23
C GLN A 21 5.48 -9.07 8.66
N MET A 22 4.74 -8.00 8.84
CA MET A 22 4.55 -7.39 10.15
C MET A 22 3.39 -8.03 10.92
N LYS A 23 2.79 -9.06 10.34
CA LYS A 23 1.65 -9.77 10.94
C LYS A 23 0.50 -8.82 11.25
N MET A 24 0.29 -7.88 10.36
CA MET A 24 -0.70 -6.84 10.50
C MET A 24 -1.85 -7.11 9.54
N ASN A 25 -3.08 -7.02 10.00
CA ASN A 25 -4.21 -7.18 9.08
C ASN A 25 -4.58 -5.82 8.48
N GLN A 26 -5.50 -5.84 7.52
CA GLN A 26 -5.89 -4.61 6.82
C GLN A 26 -6.49 -3.58 7.77
N LYS A 27 -7.25 -4.05 8.73
CA LYS A 27 -7.89 -3.17 9.71
C LYS A 27 -6.84 -2.46 10.56
N GLU A 28 -5.82 -3.18 10.98
CA GLU A 28 -4.75 -2.59 11.77
C GLU A 28 -4.00 -1.51 10.99
N LEU A 29 -3.69 -1.82 9.74
CA LEU A 29 -3.02 -0.83 8.90
C LEU A 29 -3.89 0.39 8.71
N ALA A 30 -5.18 0.19 8.45
CA ALA A 30 -6.10 1.30 8.26
C ALA A 30 -6.13 2.21 9.49
N MET A 31 -6.14 1.61 10.66
CA MET A 31 -6.14 2.38 11.91
C MET A 31 -4.85 3.17 12.08
N LYS A 32 -3.73 2.57 11.73
CA LYS A 32 -2.44 3.22 11.90
C LYS A 32 -2.27 4.44 11.01
N ILE A 33 -2.91 4.43 9.85
CA ILE A 33 -2.84 5.57 8.92
C ILE A 33 -4.11 6.39 8.92
N ASN A 34 -5.01 6.10 9.87
CA ASN A 34 -6.25 6.84 10.05
C ASN A 34 -7.12 6.80 8.79
N GLN A 35 -7.25 5.63 8.20
CA GLN A 35 -8.06 5.40 7.02
C GLN A 35 -9.06 4.29 7.29
N ARG A 36 -9.96 4.07 6.35
CA ARG A 36 -10.95 3.01 6.46
C ARG A 36 -10.39 1.73 5.86
N VAL A 37 -10.83 0.59 6.40
CA VAL A 37 -10.37 -0.70 5.90
C VAL A 37 -10.76 -0.90 4.44
N ASP A 38 -11.92 -0.39 4.02
CA ASP A 38 -12.35 -0.48 2.62
C ASP A 38 -11.35 0.18 1.69
N ILE A 39 -10.77 1.29 2.13
CA ILE A 39 -9.80 2.02 1.35
C ILE A 39 -8.51 1.22 1.22
N ILE A 40 -8.09 0.58 2.30
CA ILE A 40 -6.91 -0.28 2.26
C ILE A 40 -7.12 -1.43 1.28
N GLN A 41 -8.30 -2.05 1.31
CA GLN A 41 -8.62 -3.11 0.38
C GLN A 41 -8.54 -2.63 -1.07
N SER A 42 -9.06 -1.44 -1.33
CA SER A 42 -9.03 -0.88 -2.68
C SER A 42 -7.60 -0.66 -3.16
N TYR A 43 -6.75 -0.20 -2.27
CA TYR A 43 -5.34 0.00 -2.62
C TYR A 43 -4.66 -1.34 -2.92
N GLU A 44 -4.90 -2.34 -2.11
CA GLU A 44 -4.28 -3.66 -2.30
C GLU A 44 -4.82 -4.39 -3.53
N ASN A 45 -6.07 -4.11 -3.90
CA ASN A 45 -6.69 -4.70 -5.08
C ASN A 45 -6.36 -3.93 -6.36
N GLY A 46 -5.72 -2.79 -6.23
CA GLY A 46 -5.41 -1.97 -7.38
C GLY A 46 -6.59 -1.18 -7.94
N LYS A 47 -7.69 -1.12 -7.20
CA LYS A 47 -8.88 -0.38 -7.63
C LYS A 47 -8.74 1.11 -7.39
N ALA A 48 -7.91 1.49 -6.45
CA ALA A 48 -7.67 2.88 -6.13
C ALA A 48 -6.18 3.10 -5.94
N ILE A 49 -5.74 4.31 -6.22
CA ILE A 49 -4.33 4.68 -6.06
C ILE A 49 -4.26 5.64 -4.88
N PRO A 50 -3.43 5.35 -3.87
CA PRO A 50 -3.33 6.25 -2.72
C PRO A 50 -2.75 7.60 -3.15
N THR A 51 -3.26 8.66 -2.52
CA THR A 51 -2.69 9.98 -2.72
C THR A 51 -1.25 9.99 -2.18
N PRO A 52 -0.42 10.93 -2.61
CA PRO A 52 0.95 10.98 -2.10
C PRO A 52 1.02 11.04 -0.57
N SER A 53 0.09 11.76 0.05
CA SER A 53 0.05 11.86 1.51
C SER A 53 -0.23 10.51 2.16
N VAL A 54 -1.25 9.81 1.67
CA VAL A 54 -1.62 8.50 2.20
C VAL A 54 -0.53 7.48 1.90
N ARG A 55 0.03 7.54 0.70
CA ARG A 55 1.11 6.63 0.32
C ARG A 55 2.29 6.78 1.25
N ASN A 56 2.67 8.02 1.57
CA ASN A 56 3.78 8.27 2.49
C ASN A 56 3.48 7.70 3.88
N SER A 57 2.25 7.82 4.34
CA SER A 57 1.85 7.25 5.62
C SER A 57 1.99 5.74 5.61
N ILE A 58 1.53 5.10 4.54
CA ILE A 58 1.63 3.65 4.39
C ILE A 58 3.09 3.23 4.38
N MET A 59 3.90 3.92 3.59
CA MET A 59 5.32 3.59 3.49
C MET A 59 6.02 3.72 4.83
N ARG A 60 5.66 4.72 5.60
CA ARG A 60 6.25 4.93 6.91
C ARG A 60 5.86 3.81 7.89
N VAL A 61 4.57 3.49 7.92
CA VAL A 61 4.07 2.47 8.84
C VAL A 61 4.63 1.09 8.49
N LEU A 62 4.68 0.77 7.21
CA LEU A 62 5.15 -0.53 6.75
C LEU A 62 6.65 -0.56 6.47
N ASN A 63 7.33 0.55 6.68
CA ASN A 63 8.76 0.65 6.45
C ASN A 63 9.13 0.29 5.01
N ILE A 64 8.36 0.79 4.06
CA ILE A 64 8.60 0.57 2.64
C ILE A 64 9.52 1.67 2.13
N SER A 65 10.58 1.30 1.46
CA SER A 65 11.48 2.27 0.86
C SER A 65 11.12 2.50 -0.60
N LYS A 66 11.65 3.57 -1.17
CA LYS A 66 11.47 3.84 -2.59
C LYS A 66 12.00 2.71 -3.45
N PHE A 67 13.03 2.04 -2.97
CA PHE A 67 13.64 0.94 -3.72
C PHE A 67 12.75 -0.28 -3.77
N ASP A 68 11.88 -0.46 -2.78
CA ASP A 68 10.97 -1.60 -2.76
C ASP A 68 9.93 -1.51 -3.87
N ILE A 69 9.54 -0.31 -4.25
CA ILE A 69 8.48 -0.10 -5.24
C ILE A 69 9.01 0.40 -6.58
N LYS A 70 10.27 0.67 -6.67
CA LYS A 70 10.87 1.10 -7.92
C LYS A 70 11.13 -0.12 -8.79
N GLY A 71 10.47 -0.15 -9.92
CA GLY A 71 10.45 -1.29 -10.82
C GLY A 71 11.72 -1.70 -11.46
#